data_bb286d12c8adcd5061f18520546ff4ad
#
_entry.id   bb286d12c8adcd5061f18520546ff4ad
#
_cell.length_a   1.000
_cell.length_b   1.000
_cell.length_c   1.000
_cell.angle_alpha   90.00
_cell.angle_beta   90.00
_cell.angle_gamma   90.00
#
_symmetry.space_group_name_H-M   'P 1'
#
loop_
_entity.id
_entity.type
_entity.pdbx_description
1 polymer ?
#
loop_
_entity_poly.entity_id
_entity_poly.type
_entity_poly.pdbx_seq_one_letter_code
_entity_poly.pdbx_strand_id
1 'polypeptide(L)'
;MASSYCKQSLINPAVYPSFSSNRIPLRSFYLVKHINAPPSTAICCSVRRPEYVPNYIPDPRYVRIFDTTLRDGEQSPGATMTTKEKLDIAWKLAHLGVDIIEAGFPASSDTDFEAVKLIAREVGNVDSDYVPVICGLARCNKRDIDRAWEAVKLAKKPRIHTFIATSEIHMNFKLKMTQEQVIDKARSMVAYARSLGCSDVEFSPEDAGRSDREFLYKILEEVIKVGATTLNIPDTVGYTFPTEFGQLILDIKANTPGIENVIISTHCQNDLGLSTANTLAGAQAGARQLEVTINGIGERAGNASLEEVVMAIKCRGEQNLDGLYTGIDTHHIIMASKMVEEYSGLPVQPHKAIVGANAFAHESGIHQDGMLKHRNTYEIMSPEDVGLLRSNESGIVLGKLREVFALCFKSETVKKSVEAALH
;
A
#
# COMPACT_ATOMS: atom_id res chain seq x y z
N MET A 1 -62.66 11.79 3.63
CA MET A 1 -63.09 10.86 2.56
C MET A 1 -61.87 10.63 1.69
N ALA A 2 -61.35 9.52 1.51
CA ALA A 2 -61.44 8.14 1.57
C ALA A 2 -60.05 7.56 1.72
N SER A 3 -59.92 6.67 2.65
CA SER A 3 -58.81 5.75 2.88
C SER A 3 -58.67 4.78 1.68
N SER A 4 -57.44 4.45 1.28
CA SER A 4 -57.16 3.28 0.46
C SER A 4 -55.96 2.52 1.02
N TYR A 5 -56.25 1.38 1.61
CA TYR A 5 -55.32 0.35 2.10
C TYR A 5 -54.61 -0.30 0.92
N CYS A 6 -53.29 -0.39 0.99
CA CYS A 6 -52.51 -1.31 0.14
C CYS A 6 -52.08 -2.53 0.97
N LYS A 7 -52.57 -3.71 0.55
CA LYS A 7 -52.33 -5.02 1.19
C LYS A 7 -50.88 -5.46 0.96
N GLN A 8 -50.19 -5.78 2.04
CA GLN A 8 -48.97 -6.60 2.01
C GLN A 8 -49.31 -8.02 1.62
N SER A 9 -48.73 -8.51 0.53
CA SER A 9 -48.73 -9.93 0.16
C SER A 9 -47.48 -10.56 0.77
N LEU A 10 -47.68 -11.45 1.72
CA LEU A 10 -46.68 -12.38 2.28
C LEU A 10 -46.27 -13.37 1.19
N ILE A 11 -45.01 -13.33 0.80
CA ILE A 11 -44.37 -14.36 -0.05
C ILE A 11 -43.76 -15.41 0.87
N ASN A 12 -44.25 -16.63 0.78
CA ASN A 12 -43.76 -17.83 1.46
C ASN A 12 -42.29 -18.13 1.05
N PRO A 13 -41.38 -18.42 1.96
CA PRO A 13 -40.03 -18.88 1.57
C PRO A 13 -40.12 -20.32 1.06
N ALA A 14 -39.81 -20.49 -0.22
CA ALA A 14 -39.61 -21.79 -0.81
C ALA A 14 -38.41 -22.50 -0.16
N VAL A 15 -38.68 -23.72 0.33
CA VAL A 15 -37.67 -24.64 0.87
C VAL A 15 -36.79 -25.10 -0.28
N TYR A 16 -35.53 -24.68 -0.26
CA TYR A 16 -34.51 -25.25 -1.14
C TYR A 16 -33.88 -26.49 -0.44
N PRO A 17 -33.74 -27.62 -1.10
CA PRO A 17 -33.07 -28.76 -0.53
C PRO A 17 -31.58 -28.48 -0.36
N SER A 18 -31.07 -28.78 0.83
CA SER A 18 -29.65 -28.70 1.16
C SER A 18 -28.86 -29.71 0.34
N PHE A 19 -28.14 -29.24 -0.68
CA PHE A 19 -27.07 -30.01 -1.26
C PHE A 19 -25.85 -29.93 -0.34
N SER A 20 -25.55 -31.01 0.35
CA SER A 20 -24.27 -31.18 1.02
C SER A 20 -23.17 -31.30 -0.05
N SER A 21 -22.55 -30.21 -0.40
CA SER A 21 -21.32 -30.24 -1.21
C SER A 21 -20.17 -30.61 -0.25
N ASN A 22 -19.71 -31.82 -0.29
CA ASN A 22 -18.37 -32.20 0.16
C ASN A 22 -17.36 -31.43 -0.74
N ARG A 23 -17.08 -30.18 -0.35
CA ARG A 23 -15.96 -29.45 -0.91
C ARG A 23 -14.70 -30.02 -0.26
N ILE A 24 -13.98 -30.84 -1.00
CA ILE A 24 -12.58 -31.12 -0.71
C ILE A 24 -11.87 -29.77 -0.78
N PRO A 25 -11.23 -29.28 0.31
CA PRO A 25 -10.47 -28.07 0.24
C PRO A 25 -9.32 -28.31 -0.73
N LEU A 26 -9.28 -27.56 -1.85
CA LEU A 26 -8.12 -27.45 -2.71
C LEU A 26 -7.01 -26.80 -1.86
N ARG A 27 -6.23 -27.64 -1.14
CA ARG A 27 -4.97 -27.20 -0.58
C ARG A 27 -4.06 -26.86 -1.75
N SER A 28 -3.89 -25.56 -1.99
CA SER A 28 -2.81 -25.06 -2.82
C SER A 28 -1.49 -25.55 -2.23
N PHE A 29 -0.82 -26.48 -2.90
CA PHE A 29 0.51 -26.98 -2.50
C PHE A 29 1.57 -25.93 -2.88
N TYR A 30 1.60 -24.81 -2.17
CA TYR A 30 2.76 -23.95 -2.18
C TYR A 30 3.59 -24.29 -0.94
N LEU A 31 4.76 -24.85 -1.16
CA LEU A 31 5.73 -25.09 -0.09
C LEU A 31 6.37 -23.77 0.30
N VAL A 32 5.79 -23.08 1.27
CA VAL A 32 6.48 -22.02 1.97
C VAL A 32 7.41 -22.70 2.97
N LYS A 33 8.72 -22.65 2.74
CA LYS A 33 9.68 -23.01 3.76
C LYS A 33 9.48 -22.04 4.93
N HIS A 34 8.87 -22.50 6.01
CA HIS A 34 8.95 -21.81 7.29
C HIS A 34 10.43 -21.81 7.71
N ILE A 35 11.10 -20.71 7.43
CA ILE A 35 12.40 -20.43 8.02
C ILE A 35 12.11 -19.89 9.41
N ASN A 36 11.99 -20.81 10.41
CA ASN A 36 12.04 -20.46 11.82
C ASN A 36 13.48 -20.11 12.22
N ALA A 37 14.07 -19.11 11.57
CA ALA A 37 15.25 -18.44 12.08
C ALA A 37 14.77 -17.28 12.97
N PRO A 38 15.38 -17.03 14.13
CA PRO A 38 15.13 -15.81 14.86
C PRO A 38 15.39 -14.63 13.91
N PRO A 39 14.61 -13.52 14.01
CA PRO A 39 14.80 -12.39 13.11
C PRO A 39 16.27 -11.97 13.17
N SER A 40 16.96 -12.09 12.04
CA SER A 40 18.28 -11.53 11.89
C SER A 40 18.13 -10.02 12.06
N THR A 41 18.82 -9.45 13.03
CA THR A 41 18.85 -7.99 13.23
C THR A 41 19.59 -7.26 12.13
N ALA A 42 20.26 -7.98 11.22
CA ALA A 42 20.94 -7.42 10.08
C ALA A 42 19.99 -7.34 8.87
N ILE A 43 19.62 -6.12 8.47
CA ILE A 43 18.86 -5.85 7.24
C ILE A 43 19.90 -5.70 6.13
N CYS A 44 20.00 -6.69 5.23
CA CYS A 44 20.88 -6.62 4.06
C CYS A 44 20.03 -6.21 2.85
N CYS A 45 20.20 -4.96 2.36
CA CYS A 45 19.59 -4.51 1.11
C CYS A 45 20.64 -4.49 0.00
N SER A 46 20.51 -5.38 -0.98
CA SER A 46 21.38 -5.44 -2.16
C SER A 46 21.07 -4.36 -3.20
N VAL A 47 19.98 -3.62 -3.06
CA VAL A 47 19.54 -2.59 -4.00
C VAL A 47 20.18 -1.25 -3.66
N ARG A 48 20.76 -0.59 -4.67
CA ARG A 48 21.35 0.75 -4.51
C ARG A 48 20.28 1.76 -4.12
N ARG A 49 20.44 2.36 -2.94
CA ARG A 49 19.58 3.44 -2.42
C ARG A 49 20.38 4.72 -2.32
N PRO A 50 19.79 5.87 -2.68
CA PRO A 50 20.38 7.15 -2.35
C PRO A 50 20.34 7.40 -0.85
N GLU A 51 21.24 8.27 -0.37
CA GLU A 51 21.20 8.75 1.00
C GLU A 51 19.84 9.38 1.32
N TYR A 52 19.33 9.11 2.51
CA TYR A 52 18.06 9.69 2.93
C TYR A 52 18.23 11.13 3.42
N VAL A 53 17.62 12.06 2.70
CA VAL A 53 17.49 13.47 3.10
C VAL A 53 15.98 13.79 3.12
N PRO A 54 15.42 14.35 4.22
CA PRO A 54 13.97 14.48 4.39
C PRO A 54 13.25 15.16 3.22
N ASN A 55 13.78 16.26 2.71
CA ASN A 55 13.15 17.11 1.70
C ASN A 55 13.78 17.03 0.31
N TYR A 56 14.68 16.06 0.08
CA TYR A 56 15.39 15.93 -1.20
C TYR A 56 15.75 14.49 -1.49
N ILE A 57 15.73 14.10 -2.75
CA ILE A 57 16.20 12.80 -3.24
C ILE A 57 17.35 13.01 -4.22
N PRO A 58 18.58 12.54 -3.88
CA PRO A 58 19.77 12.78 -4.73
C PRO A 58 19.67 12.18 -6.14
N ASP A 59 19.00 11.05 -6.31
CA ASP A 59 18.68 10.49 -7.64
C ASP A 59 17.22 10.78 -7.98
N PRO A 60 16.92 11.62 -8.97
CA PRO A 60 15.54 12.01 -9.32
C PRO A 60 14.69 10.86 -9.87
N ARG A 61 15.29 9.71 -10.22
CA ARG A 61 14.59 8.52 -10.65
C ARG A 61 14.23 7.58 -9.49
N TYR A 62 14.81 7.80 -8.31
CA TYR A 62 14.46 7.01 -7.13
C TYR A 62 13.11 7.43 -6.57
N VAL A 63 12.25 6.44 -6.33
CA VAL A 63 10.93 6.62 -5.74
C VAL A 63 10.93 5.97 -4.36
N ARG A 64 10.65 6.76 -3.33
CA ARG A 64 10.46 6.28 -1.95
C ARG A 64 9.13 5.55 -1.84
N ILE A 65 9.14 4.41 -1.20
CA ILE A 65 7.94 3.68 -0.82
C ILE A 65 7.64 3.97 0.66
N PHE A 66 6.48 4.58 0.88
CA PHE A 66 5.91 4.84 2.18
C PHE A 66 4.81 3.81 2.44
N ASP A 67 5.02 2.93 3.41
CA ASP A 67 4.03 1.93 3.77
C ASP A 67 3.19 2.38 4.96
N THR A 68 1.87 2.41 4.77
CA THR A 68 0.90 2.77 5.81
C THR A 68 0.02 1.58 6.23
N THR A 69 0.48 0.35 6.03
CA THR A 69 -0.22 -0.87 6.46
C THR A 69 -0.58 -0.84 7.95
N LEU A 70 0.34 -0.36 8.79
CA LEU A 70 0.19 -0.33 10.25
C LEU A 70 -0.60 0.89 10.78
N ARG A 71 -1.03 1.79 9.88
CA ARG A 71 -1.88 2.93 10.23
C ARG A 71 -3.18 2.90 9.44
N ASP A 72 -3.17 3.23 8.14
CA ASP A 72 -4.39 3.28 7.30
C ASP A 72 -4.88 1.87 6.96
N GLY A 73 -3.95 0.94 6.74
CA GLY A 73 -4.25 -0.46 6.56
C GLY A 73 -4.98 -1.07 7.76
N GLU A 74 -4.50 -0.84 8.98
CA GLU A 74 -5.12 -1.33 10.22
C GLU A 74 -6.48 -0.68 10.51
N GLN A 75 -6.78 0.48 9.92
CA GLN A 75 -8.09 1.12 10.02
C GLN A 75 -9.17 0.43 9.17
N SER A 76 -8.79 -0.57 8.36
CA SER A 76 -9.73 -1.42 7.65
C SER A 76 -10.70 -2.12 8.63
N PRO A 77 -12.02 -2.12 8.37
CA PRO A 77 -12.96 -2.80 9.23
C PRO A 77 -12.59 -4.28 9.46
N GLY A 78 -12.35 -4.65 10.71
CA GLY A 78 -11.96 -6.02 11.10
C GLY A 78 -10.46 -6.32 11.14
N ALA A 79 -9.60 -5.38 10.74
CA ALA A 79 -8.14 -5.56 10.66
C ALA A 79 -7.41 -5.17 11.97
N THR A 80 -7.87 -5.64 13.11
CA THR A 80 -7.22 -5.33 14.40
C THR A 80 -5.98 -6.18 14.60
N MET A 81 -4.81 -5.55 14.79
CA MET A 81 -3.53 -6.22 15.05
C MET A 81 -3.03 -5.92 16.47
N THR A 82 -2.40 -6.90 17.11
CA THR A 82 -1.74 -6.72 18.39
C THR A 82 -0.42 -5.94 18.24
N THR A 83 0.08 -5.34 19.32
CA THR A 83 1.38 -4.65 19.34
C THR A 83 2.53 -5.54 18.83
N LYS A 84 2.48 -6.86 19.14
CA LYS A 84 3.49 -7.81 18.67
C LYS A 84 3.39 -8.03 17.15
N GLU A 85 2.20 -8.24 16.63
CA GLU A 85 1.96 -8.42 15.20
C GLU A 85 2.37 -7.19 14.41
N LYS A 86 2.06 -5.98 14.93
CA LYS A 86 2.55 -4.71 14.33
C LYS A 86 4.08 -4.65 14.29
N LEU A 87 4.75 -5.07 15.36
CA LEU A 87 6.22 -5.13 15.38
C LEU A 87 6.77 -6.13 14.37
N ASP A 88 6.18 -7.33 14.28
CA ASP A 88 6.61 -8.35 13.33
C ASP A 88 6.43 -7.90 11.87
N ILE A 89 5.32 -7.22 11.55
CA ILE A 89 5.09 -6.59 10.24
C ILE A 89 6.10 -5.48 9.99
N ALA A 90 6.38 -4.61 10.97
CA ALA A 90 7.37 -3.52 10.82
C ALA A 90 8.76 -4.07 10.49
N TRP A 91 9.19 -5.16 11.13
CA TRP A 91 10.41 -5.88 10.76
C TRP A 91 10.36 -6.42 9.34
N LYS A 92 9.23 -6.99 8.93
CA LYS A 92 9.06 -7.51 7.57
C LYS A 92 9.14 -6.39 6.53
N LEU A 93 8.51 -5.23 6.79
CA LEU A 93 8.59 -4.05 5.93
C LEU A 93 10.03 -3.50 5.83
N ALA A 94 10.76 -3.48 6.95
CA ALA A 94 12.16 -3.10 6.94
C ALA A 94 13.03 -4.06 6.10
N HIS A 95 12.82 -5.38 6.21
CA HIS A 95 13.52 -6.37 5.38
C HIS A 95 13.10 -6.31 3.90
N LEU A 96 11.85 -6.02 3.62
CA LEU A 96 11.35 -5.74 2.26
C LEU A 96 12.04 -4.50 1.67
N GLY A 97 12.48 -3.60 2.55
CA GLY A 97 13.19 -2.40 2.16
C GLY A 97 12.29 -1.20 1.92
N VAL A 98 11.21 -1.06 2.65
CA VAL A 98 10.34 0.11 2.63
C VAL A 98 11.09 1.31 3.20
N ASP A 99 11.02 2.47 2.53
CA ASP A 99 11.76 3.67 2.94
C ASP A 99 11.18 4.33 4.19
N ILE A 100 9.86 4.38 4.28
CA ILE A 100 9.13 4.96 5.41
C ILE A 100 8.05 3.98 5.88
N ILE A 101 7.98 3.72 7.18
CA ILE A 101 6.93 2.93 7.83
C ILE A 101 6.08 3.87 8.67
N GLU A 102 4.83 4.08 8.29
CA GLU A 102 3.86 4.77 9.15
C GLU A 102 3.31 3.75 10.16
N ALA A 103 3.86 3.81 11.35
CA ALA A 103 3.71 2.76 12.36
C ALA A 103 2.37 2.79 13.11
N GLY A 104 1.63 3.89 13.01
CA GLY A 104 0.31 4.02 13.64
C GLY A 104 -0.10 5.48 13.89
N PHE A 105 -1.15 5.63 14.71
CA PHE A 105 -1.69 6.92 15.15
C PHE A 105 -1.61 7.04 16.68
N PRO A 106 -0.47 7.52 17.23
CA PRO A 106 -0.17 7.50 18.67
C PRO A 106 -1.19 8.20 19.57
N ALA A 107 -1.98 9.12 19.01
CA ALA A 107 -3.01 9.83 19.76
C ALA A 107 -4.36 9.09 19.78
N SER A 108 -4.52 7.99 19.05
CA SER A 108 -5.76 7.20 18.99
C SER A 108 -6.00 6.43 20.29
N SER A 109 -4.97 5.78 20.82
CA SER A 109 -5.00 4.98 22.06
C SER A 109 -3.62 4.86 22.71
N ASP A 110 -3.57 4.46 23.98
CA ASP A 110 -2.30 4.16 24.63
C ASP A 110 -1.64 2.89 24.05
N THR A 111 -2.42 1.94 23.62
CA THR A 111 -1.91 0.71 22.96
C THR A 111 -1.20 1.06 21.64
N ASP A 112 -1.80 1.92 20.83
CA ASP A 112 -1.18 2.33 19.56
C ASP A 112 0.06 3.21 19.81
N PHE A 113 0.02 4.09 20.82
CA PHE A 113 1.20 4.83 21.24
C PHE A 113 2.38 3.91 21.61
N GLU A 114 2.14 2.89 22.44
CA GLU A 114 3.20 1.96 22.85
C GLU A 114 3.68 1.09 21.67
N ALA A 115 2.80 0.73 20.75
CA ALA A 115 3.18 -0.01 19.54
C ALA A 115 4.11 0.83 18.64
N VAL A 116 3.75 2.09 18.35
CA VAL A 116 4.59 3.00 17.55
C VAL A 116 5.93 3.24 18.22
N LYS A 117 5.93 3.48 19.55
CA LYS A 117 7.16 3.70 20.34
C LYS A 117 8.07 2.47 20.34
N LEU A 118 7.49 1.27 20.43
CA LEU A 118 8.23 0.01 20.35
C LEU A 118 8.87 -0.17 18.96
N ILE A 119 8.12 0.07 17.88
CA ILE A 119 8.63 0.02 16.51
C ILE A 119 9.75 1.05 16.30
N ALA A 120 9.58 2.28 16.80
CA ALA A 120 10.61 3.32 16.70
C ALA A 120 11.92 2.90 17.38
N ARG A 121 11.83 2.24 18.55
CA ARG A 121 12.98 1.77 19.30
C ARG A 121 13.65 0.54 18.69
N GLU A 122 12.87 -0.46 18.28
CA GLU A 122 13.39 -1.77 17.84
C GLU A 122 13.75 -1.78 16.36
N VAL A 123 12.88 -1.25 15.48
CA VAL A 123 13.08 -1.25 14.02
C VAL A 123 13.75 0.04 13.55
N GLY A 124 13.33 1.18 14.09
CA GLY A 124 13.83 2.50 13.70
C GLY A 124 15.19 2.88 14.27
N ASN A 125 15.74 2.10 15.21
CA ASN A 125 17.01 2.41 15.89
C ASN A 125 18.04 1.26 15.84
N VAL A 126 17.82 0.30 14.95
CA VAL A 126 18.73 -0.83 14.76
C VAL A 126 20.11 -0.36 14.25
N ASP A 127 21.17 -1.06 14.66
CA ASP A 127 22.51 -0.83 14.10
C ASP A 127 22.68 -1.63 12.80
N SER A 128 22.37 -0.96 11.70
CA SER A 128 22.38 -1.52 10.34
C SER A 128 22.67 -0.41 9.33
N ASP A 129 23.23 -0.77 8.19
CA ASP A 129 23.49 0.13 7.06
C ASP A 129 22.19 0.75 6.51
N TYR A 130 21.08 0.04 6.68
CA TYR A 130 19.76 0.52 6.29
C TYR A 130 18.81 0.53 7.49
N VAL A 131 18.19 1.68 7.73
CA VAL A 131 17.15 1.87 8.74
C VAL A 131 16.02 2.69 8.12
N PRO A 132 14.77 2.20 8.13
CA PRO A 132 13.64 2.94 7.61
C PRO A 132 13.35 4.17 8.47
N VAL A 133 12.69 5.16 7.88
CA VAL A 133 12.04 6.25 8.63
C VAL A 133 10.85 5.67 9.37
N ILE A 134 10.69 6.03 10.64
CA ILE A 134 9.48 5.69 11.40
C ILE A 134 8.62 6.93 11.53
N CYS A 135 7.41 6.82 11.00
CA CYS A 135 6.43 7.89 10.93
C CYS A 135 5.27 7.63 11.89
N GLY A 136 4.78 8.69 12.52
CA GLY A 136 3.56 8.66 13.33
C GLY A 136 2.57 9.71 12.85
N LEU A 137 1.29 9.31 12.70
CA LEU A 137 0.22 10.21 12.29
C LEU A 137 -0.21 11.12 13.45
N ALA A 138 -0.53 12.38 13.14
CA ALA A 138 -1.07 13.37 14.06
C ALA A 138 -2.07 14.29 13.35
N ARG A 139 -3.23 14.51 13.92
CA ARG A 139 -4.10 15.60 13.46
C ARG A 139 -3.42 16.95 13.73
N CYS A 140 -3.78 17.97 12.98
CA CYS A 140 -3.29 19.36 13.19
C CYS A 140 -3.76 19.93 14.55
N ASN A 141 -3.23 19.39 15.65
CA ASN A 141 -3.36 19.93 17.02
C ASN A 141 -2.16 19.51 17.87
N LYS A 142 -1.82 20.32 18.88
CA LYS A 142 -0.63 20.13 19.71
C LYS A 142 -0.61 18.77 20.42
N ARG A 143 -1.74 18.35 21.01
CA ARG A 143 -1.81 17.09 21.76
C ARG A 143 -1.43 15.88 20.90
N ASP A 144 -1.95 15.81 19.67
CA ASP A 144 -1.67 14.70 18.77
C ASP A 144 -0.19 14.74 18.31
N ILE A 145 0.31 15.93 17.98
CA ILE A 145 1.72 16.13 17.57
C ILE A 145 2.68 15.77 18.70
N ASP A 146 2.39 16.18 19.95
CA ASP A 146 3.19 15.78 21.11
C ASP A 146 3.24 14.27 21.29
N ARG A 147 2.08 13.60 21.17
CA ARG A 147 1.99 12.13 21.26
C ARG A 147 2.76 11.44 20.14
N ALA A 148 2.65 11.94 18.90
CA ALA A 148 3.38 11.38 17.77
C ALA A 148 4.90 11.57 17.98
N TRP A 149 5.35 12.77 18.36
CA TRP A 149 6.76 13.02 18.62
C TRP A 149 7.33 12.11 19.71
N GLU A 150 6.65 12.02 20.87
CA GLU A 150 7.08 11.17 21.97
C GLU A 150 7.18 9.67 21.58
N ALA A 151 6.34 9.22 20.64
CA ALA A 151 6.40 7.86 20.14
C ALA A 151 7.55 7.63 19.16
N VAL A 152 7.80 8.56 18.20
CA VAL A 152 8.75 8.32 17.11
C VAL A 152 10.17 8.83 17.39
N LYS A 153 10.39 9.75 18.33
CA LYS A 153 11.70 10.41 18.58
C LYS A 153 12.85 9.46 18.92
N LEU A 154 12.56 8.21 19.26
CA LEU A 154 13.57 7.18 19.55
C LEU A 154 14.16 6.54 18.28
N ALA A 155 13.53 6.74 17.12
CA ALA A 155 14.07 6.26 15.86
C ALA A 155 15.26 7.12 15.40
N LYS A 156 16.20 6.55 14.65
CA LYS A 156 17.30 7.28 14.00
C LYS A 156 16.79 8.31 12.99
N LYS A 157 15.63 8.04 12.36
CA LYS A 157 14.97 8.89 11.37
C LYS A 157 13.49 9.03 11.73
N PRO A 158 13.13 9.90 12.71
CA PRO A 158 11.73 10.09 13.08
C PRO A 158 11.02 11.04 12.12
N ARG A 159 9.74 10.77 11.82
CA ARG A 159 8.86 11.65 11.05
C ARG A 159 7.53 11.85 11.77
N ILE A 160 7.01 13.06 11.69
CA ILE A 160 5.62 13.36 12.04
C ILE A 160 4.85 13.60 10.73
N HIS A 161 3.77 12.86 10.54
CA HIS A 161 2.79 13.10 9.48
C HIS A 161 1.58 13.82 10.08
N THR A 162 1.31 15.06 9.63
CA THR A 162 0.15 15.82 10.10
C THR A 162 -0.76 16.22 8.95
N PHE A 163 -2.05 16.34 9.21
CA PHE A 163 -3.04 16.58 8.18
C PHE A 163 -4.20 17.46 8.65
N ILE A 164 -4.84 18.14 7.70
CA ILE A 164 -6.12 18.81 7.85
C ILE A 164 -6.87 18.79 6.52
N ALA A 165 -8.18 18.65 6.56
CA ALA A 165 -8.98 18.61 5.33
C ALA A 165 -9.08 19.98 4.66
N THR A 166 -9.08 19.98 3.32
CA THR A 166 -9.05 21.18 2.48
C THR A 166 -10.22 21.29 1.50
N SER A 167 -10.99 20.22 1.30
CA SER A 167 -12.19 20.31 0.46
C SER A 167 -13.30 21.11 1.13
N GLU A 168 -14.10 21.80 0.32
CA GLU A 168 -15.20 22.62 0.80
C GLU A 168 -16.19 21.82 1.65
N ILE A 169 -16.51 20.59 1.24
CA ILE A 169 -17.42 19.73 2.00
C ILE A 169 -16.89 19.41 3.40
N HIS A 170 -15.57 19.16 3.53
CA HIS A 170 -14.98 18.90 4.84
C HIS A 170 -14.87 20.17 5.69
N MET A 171 -14.48 21.29 5.08
CA MET A 171 -14.41 22.57 5.80
C MET A 171 -15.77 23.00 6.36
N ASN A 172 -16.85 22.86 5.56
CA ASN A 172 -18.19 23.28 5.95
C ASN A 172 -18.84 22.35 6.98
N PHE A 173 -18.74 21.03 6.82
CA PHE A 173 -19.48 20.05 7.61
C PHE A 173 -18.66 19.40 8.73
N LYS A 174 -17.38 19.10 8.50
CA LYS A 174 -16.51 18.41 9.46
C LYS A 174 -15.74 19.39 10.34
N LEU A 175 -15.08 20.37 9.74
CA LEU A 175 -14.20 21.31 10.48
C LEU A 175 -14.94 22.54 10.97
N LYS A 176 -15.92 23.04 10.23
CA LYS A 176 -16.62 24.32 10.47
C LYS A 176 -15.64 25.49 10.54
N MET A 177 -14.71 25.53 9.56
CA MET A 177 -13.61 26.48 9.48
C MET A 177 -13.58 27.15 8.09
N THR A 178 -13.14 28.42 8.05
CA THR A 178 -12.85 29.11 6.79
C THR A 178 -11.49 28.65 6.24
N GLN A 179 -11.21 28.94 4.98
CA GLN A 179 -9.91 28.65 4.34
C GLN A 179 -8.74 29.26 5.13
N GLU A 180 -8.87 30.53 5.57
CA GLU A 180 -7.84 31.22 6.35
C GLU A 180 -7.57 30.51 7.68
N GLN A 181 -8.61 30.07 8.37
CA GLN A 181 -8.47 29.33 9.63
C GLN A 181 -7.78 27.97 9.41
N VAL A 182 -8.07 27.29 8.30
CA VAL A 182 -7.42 26.02 7.95
C VAL A 182 -5.93 26.24 7.63
N ILE A 183 -5.60 27.29 6.85
CA ILE A 183 -4.20 27.67 6.58
C ILE A 183 -3.45 27.99 7.87
N ASP A 184 -4.00 28.86 8.72
CA ASP A 184 -3.36 29.25 9.98
C ASP A 184 -3.10 28.05 10.88
N LYS A 185 -4.04 27.12 10.94
CA LYS A 185 -3.92 25.91 11.72
C LYS A 185 -2.85 24.97 11.15
N ALA A 186 -2.85 24.73 9.83
CA ALA A 186 -1.84 23.91 9.16
C ALA A 186 -0.44 24.48 9.39
N ARG A 187 -0.24 25.76 9.09
CA ARG A 187 1.03 26.49 9.27
C ARG A 187 1.53 26.42 10.71
N SER A 188 0.64 26.73 11.68
CA SER A 188 1.00 26.72 13.11
C SER A 188 1.39 25.34 13.60
N MET A 189 0.73 24.27 13.14
CA MET A 189 1.00 22.91 13.59
C MET A 189 2.23 22.30 12.93
N VAL A 190 2.50 22.59 11.67
CA VAL A 190 3.78 22.21 11.03
C VAL A 190 4.96 22.93 11.73
N ALA A 191 4.85 24.24 11.96
CA ALA A 191 5.86 25.01 12.72
C ALA A 191 6.06 24.44 14.12
N TYR A 192 4.99 24.04 14.80
CA TYR A 192 5.05 23.41 16.11
C TYR A 192 5.79 22.08 16.08
N ALA A 193 5.47 21.18 15.15
CA ALA A 193 6.18 19.91 14.99
C ALA A 193 7.70 20.15 14.78
N ARG A 194 8.05 21.13 13.95
CA ARG A 194 9.46 21.54 13.76
C ARG A 194 10.10 22.05 15.04
N SER A 195 9.38 22.80 15.86
CA SER A 195 9.89 23.36 17.12
C SER A 195 10.19 22.31 18.20
N LEU A 196 9.59 21.11 18.11
CA LEU A 196 9.90 19.97 18.97
C LEU A 196 11.23 19.28 18.63
N GLY A 197 11.87 19.68 17.52
CA GLY A 197 13.11 19.07 17.02
C GLY A 197 12.90 18.05 15.90
N CYS A 198 11.66 17.83 15.44
CA CYS A 198 11.39 16.95 14.30
C CYS A 198 11.91 17.59 13.02
N SER A 199 12.95 17.00 12.42
CA SER A 199 13.55 17.50 11.18
C SER A 199 12.80 17.07 9.92
N ASP A 200 11.88 16.11 10.04
CA ASP A 200 11.13 15.52 8.93
C ASP A 200 9.62 15.58 9.23
N VAL A 201 8.91 16.49 8.55
CA VAL A 201 7.49 16.74 8.75
C VAL A 201 6.76 16.59 7.43
N GLU A 202 5.86 15.63 7.36
CA GLU A 202 4.95 15.42 6.24
C GLU A 202 3.61 16.10 6.52
N PHE A 203 3.09 16.78 5.50
CA PHE A 203 1.78 17.42 5.56
C PHE A 203 0.85 16.91 4.47
N SER A 204 -0.37 16.55 4.85
CA SER A 204 -1.45 16.13 3.93
C SER A 204 -2.63 17.09 3.96
N PRO A 205 -2.99 17.74 2.84
CA PRO A 205 -4.27 18.40 2.66
C PRO A 205 -5.34 17.33 2.39
N GLU A 206 -5.97 16.79 3.44
CA GLU A 206 -6.99 15.74 3.30
C GLU A 206 -8.05 16.12 2.28
N ASP A 207 -8.38 15.16 1.38
CA ASP A 207 -9.34 15.34 0.30
C ASP A 207 -8.87 16.32 -0.80
N ALA A 208 -7.57 16.31 -1.10
CA ALA A 208 -6.96 17.18 -2.11
C ALA A 208 -7.58 16.99 -3.51
N GLY A 209 -7.99 15.78 -3.87
CA GLY A 209 -8.62 15.48 -5.16
C GLY A 209 -9.91 16.28 -5.42
N ARG A 210 -10.61 16.71 -4.35
CA ARG A 210 -11.84 17.51 -4.43
C ARG A 210 -11.70 18.94 -3.88
N SER A 211 -10.49 19.36 -3.57
CA SER A 211 -10.21 20.71 -3.06
C SER A 211 -10.12 21.73 -4.16
N ASP A 212 -10.45 23.00 -3.84
CA ASP A 212 -10.20 24.12 -4.72
C ASP A 212 -8.69 24.26 -5.00
N ARG A 213 -8.32 24.45 -6.25
CA ARG A 213 -6.92 24.45 -6.71
C ARG A 213 -6.11 25.60 -6.13
N GLU A 214 -6.63 26.81 -6.19
CA GLU A 214 -5.94 28.01 -5.70
C GLU A 214 -5.74 27.95 -4.18
N PHE A 215 -6.75 27.48 -3.46
CA PHE A 215 -6.64 27.24 -2.02
C PHE A 215 -5.58 26.18 -1.71
N LEU A 216 -5.54 25.09 -2.50
CA LEU A 216 -4.58 24.02 -2.33
C LEU A 216 -3.14 24.54 -2.51
N TYR A 217 -2.87 25.31 -3.56
CA TYR A 217 -1.52 25.90 -3.77
C TYR A 217 -1.12 26.80 -2.61
N LYS A 218 -2.05 27.61 -2.12
CA LYS A 218 -1.79 28.55 -1.02
C LYS A 218 -1.46 27.87 0.30
N ILE A 219 -2.23 26.83 0.70
CA ILE A 219 -1.96 26.09 1.94
C ILE A 219 -0.62 25.33 1.86
N LEU A 220 -0.32 24.73 0.70
CA LEU A 220 0.95 24.04 0.46
C LEU A 220 2.14 24.99 0.54
N GLU A 221 2.06 26.17 -0.08
CA GLU A 221 3.07 27.23 0.05
C GLU A 221 3.32 27.58 1.53
N GLU A 222 2.27 27.80 2.31
CA GLU A 222 2.37 28.23 3.70
C GLU A 222 2.98 27.16 4.60
N VAL A 223 2.72 25.88 4.38
CA VAL A 223 3.37 24.80 5.17
C VAL A 223 4.82 24.56 4.74
N ILE A 224 5.17 24.77 3.47
CA ILE A 224 6.57 24.76 3.00
C ILE A 224 7.38 25.82 3.72
N LYS A 225 6.88 27.07 3.78
CA LYS A 225 7.55 28.21 4.44
C LYS A 225 7.91 27.95 5.91
N VAL A 226 7.15 27.10 6.58
CA VAL A 226 7.37 26.77 7.99
C VAL A 226 8.05 25.42 8.22
N GLY A 227 8.49 24.76 7.14
CA GLY A 227 9.40 23.62 7.20
C GLY A 227 8.78 22.25 7.00
N ALA A 228 7.65 22.12 6.31
CA ALA A 228 7.24 20.84 5.77
C ALA A 228 8.31 20.31 4.80
N THR A 229 8.63 19.02 4.89
CA THR A 229 9.64 18.34 4.07
C THR A 229 9.03 17.51 2.96
N THR A 230 7.81 17.03 3.19
CA THR A 230 7.04 16.24 2.23
C THR A 230 5.59 16.75 2.21
N LEU A 231 5.04 16.86 1.01
CA LEU A 231 3.64 17.19 0.77
C LEU A 231 2.96 15.96 0.18
N ASN A 232 2.14 15.32 0.96
CA ASN A 232 1.38 14.16 0.50
C ASN A 232 0.03 14.62 -0.05
N ILE A 233 -0.29 14.21 -1.27
CA ILE A 233 -1.49 14.64 -1.98
C ILE A 233 -2.49 13.47 -2.02
N PRO A 234 -3.55 13.49 -1.17
CA PRO A 234 -4.46 12.36 -1.09
C PRO A 234 -5.67 12.48 -2.02
N ASP A 235 -5.93 11.41 -2.76
CA ASP A 235 -7.25 11.08 -3.31
C ASP A 235 -8.02 10.27 -2.25
N THR A 236 -8.50 10.97 -1.24
CA THR A 236 -9.02 10.41 0.01
C THR A 236 -10.25 9.53 -0.15
N VAL A 237 -11.03 9.74 -1.21
CA VAL A 237 -12.25 8.97 -1.49
C VAL A 237 -12.17 8.16 -2.78
N GLY A 238 -10.97 8.02 -3.35
CA GLY A 238 -10.76 7.24 -4.57
C GLY A 238 -11.60 7.71 -5.74
N TYR A 239 -11.75 9.02 -5.90
CA TYR A 239 -12.69 9.67 -6.80
C TYR A 239 -12.09 10.06 -8.15
N THR A 240 -10.77 10.33 -8.19
CA THR A 240 -10.11 10.85 -9.38
C THR A 240 -9.80 9.75 -10.40
N PHE A 241 -9.77 10.13 -11.69
CA PHE A 241 -9.18 9.30 -12.73
C PHE A 241 -7.66 9.52 -12.82
N PRO A 242 -6.89 8.55 -13.37
CA PRO A 242 -5.43 8.67 -13.44
C PRO A 242 -4.95 9.95 -14.15
N THR A 243 -5.62 10.36 -15.21
CA THR A 243 -5.31 11.62 -15.94
C THR A 243 -5.59 12.85 -15.08
N GLU A 244 -6.66 12.85 -14.31
CA GLU A 244 -7.01 13.96 -13.40
C GLU A 244 -6.04 14.06 -12.24
N PHE A 245 -5.67 12.91 -11.65
CA PHE A 245 -4.73 12.87 -10.53
C PHE A 245 -3.31 13.25 -10.98
N GLY A 246 -2.85 12.75 -12.13
CA GLY A 246 -1.59 13.17 -12.73
C GLY A 246 -1.56 14.67 -13.02
N GLN A 247 -2.65 15.22 -13.58
CA GLN A 247 -2.76 16.65 -13.82
C GLN A 247 -2.74 17.47 -12.52
N LEU A 248 -3.41 16.98 -11.45
CA LEU A 248 -3.34 17.62 -10.13
C LEU A 248 -1.88 17.76 -9.63
N ILE A 249 -1.06 16.72 -9.77
CA ILE A 249 0.34 16.76 -9.36
C ILE A 249 1.13 17.76 -10.22
N LEU A 250 0.89 17.80 -11.55
CA LEU A 250 1.52 18.78 -12.45
C LEU A 250 1.12 20.22 -12.09
N ASP A 251 -0.15 20.47 -11.81
CA ASP A 251 -0.67 21.78 -11.44
C ASP A 251 -0.07 22.26 -10.10
N ILE A 252 0.03 21.40 -9.10
CA ILE A 252 0.69 21.69 -7.82
C ILE A 252 2.15 22.06 -8.06
N LYS A 253 2.87 21.32 -8.88
CA LYS A 253 4.27 21.62 -9.22
C LYS A 253 4.44 22.94 -9.92
N ALA A 254 3.49 23.32 -10.77
CA ALA A 254 3.57 24.55 -11.56
C ALA A 254 3.18 25.80 -10.75
N ASN A 255 2.29 25.68 -9.77
CA ASN A 255 1.63 26.82 -9.14
C ASN A 255 1.91 26.98 -7.63
N THR A 256 2.68 26.07 -7.01
CA THR A 256 3.01 26.18 -5.59
C THR A 256 4.42 26.73 -5.39
N PRO A 257 4.60 27.96 -4.89
CA PRO A 257 5.92 28.50 -4.61
C PRO A 257 6.70 27.67 -3.57
N GLY A 258 7.99 27.39 -3.86
CA GLY A 258 8.86 26.62 -2.97
C GLY A 258 8.73 25.09 -3.11
N ILE A 259 7.93 24.60 -4.05
CA ILE A 259 7.69 23.18 -4.28
C ILE A 259 8.97 22.39 -4.61
N GLU A 260 9.97 23.06 -5.19
CA GLU A 260 11.27 22.48 -5.52
C GLU A 260 12.12 22.12 -4.28
N ASN A 261 11.74 22.60 -3.11
CA ASN A 261 12.44 22.36 -1.83
C ASN A 261 11.84 21.22 -0.99
N VAL A 262 10.83 20.51 -1.52
CA VAL A 262 10.10 19.45 -0.81
C VAL A 262 9.85 18.25 -1.72
N ILE A 263 9.51 17.11 -1.11
CA ILE A 263 9.08 15.91 -1.83
C ILE A 263 7.56 15.95 -2.01
N ILE A 264 7.08 15.63 -3.21
CA ILE A 264 5.65 15.36 -3.43
C ILE A 264 5.42 13.86 -3.23
N SER A 265 4.44 13.53 -2.41
CA SER A 265 3.93 12.18 -2.16
C SER A 265 2.51 12.02 -2.71
N THR A 266 2.12 10.78 -2.99
CA THR A 266 0.75 10.42 -3.38
C THR A 266 0.14 9.44 -2.39
N HIS A 267 -1.15 9.60 -2.11
CA HIS A 267 -1.95 8.65 -1.32
C HIS A 267 -3.29 8.45 -2.03
N CYS A 268 -3.58 7.25 -2.52
CA CYS A 268 -4.76 7.00 -3.33
C CYS A 268 -5.61 5.88 -2.75
N GLN A 269 -6.88 6.19 -2.41
CA GLN A 269 -7.90 5.21 -2.03
C GLN A 269 -8.48 4.52 -3.26
N ASN A 270 -9.08 3.33 -3.07
CA ASN A 270 -9.40 2.39 -4.16
C ASN A 270 -10.90 2.26 -4.44
N ASP A 271 -11.71 3.25 -4.10
CA ASP A 271 -13.18 3.18 -4.19
C ASP A 271 -13.68 2.89 -5.62
N LEU A 272 -13.01 3.40 -6.64
CA LEU A 272 -13.29 3.10 -8.05
C LEU A 272 -12.36 2.02 -8.65
N GLY A 273 -11.49 1.37 -7.85
CA GLY A 273 -10.52 0.39 -8.35
C GLY A 273 -9.35 1.01 -9.10
N LEU A 274 -9.04 2.30 -8.88
CA LEU A 274 -8.04 3.06 -9.63
C LEU A 274 -6.82 3.48 -8.80
N SER A 275 -6.72 3.09 -7.54
CA SER A 275 -5.68 3.57 -6.64
C SER A 275 -4.26 3.34 -7.15
N THR A 276 -3.94 2.14 -7.61
CA THR A 276 -2.64 1.81 -8.19
C THR A 276 -2.35 2.63 -9.45
N ALA A 277 -3.36 2.80 -10.32
CA ALA A 277 -3.22 3.60 -11.55
C ALA A 277 -3.02 5.08 -11.25
N ASN A 278 -3.76 5.65 -10.28
CA ASN A 278 -3.61 7.04 -9.83
C ASN A 278 -2.23 7.27 -9.21
N THR A 279 -1.75 6.35 -8.36
CA THR A 279 -0.42 6.42 -7.75
C THR A 279 0.69 6.44 -8.81
N LEU A 280 0.61 5.57 -9.83
CA LEU A 280 1.58 5.55 -10.93
C LEU A 280 1.49 6.80 -11.80
N ALA A 281 0.28 7.33 -12.07
CA ALA A 281 0.10 8.61 -12.77
C ALA A 281 0.73 9.78 -12.00
N GLY A 282 0.58 9.79 -10.67
CA GLY A 282 1.24 10.77 -9.80
C GLY A 282 2.76 10.66 -9.86
N ALA A 283 3.31 9.45 -9.86
CA ALA A 283 4.75 9.21 -10.01
C ALA A 283 5.27 9.73 -11.37
N GLN A 284 4.55 9.46 -12.45
CA GLN A 284 4.85 9.95 -13.79
C GLN A 284 4.80 11.49 -13.85
N ALA A 285 3.86 12.11 -13.15
CA ALA A 285 3.74 13.56 -13.04
C ALA A 285 4.81 14.22 -12.15
N GLY A 286 5.60 13.43 -11.42
CA GLY A 286 6.77 13.91 -10.67
C GLY A 286 6.69 13.74 -9.15
N ALA A 287 5.71 13.02 -8.61
CA ALA A 287 5.78 12.56 -7.23
C ALA A 287 6.95 11.57 -7.05
N ARG A 288 7.63 11.65 -5.92
CA ARG A 288 8.81 10.82 -5.61
C ARG A 288 8.71 10.09 -4.27
N GLN A 289 7.56 10.15 -3.64
CA GLN A 289 7.14 9.24 -2.57
C GLN A 289 5.75 8.70 -2.91
N LEU A 290 5.51 7.41 -2.68
CA LEU A 290 4.24 6.76 -2.96
C LEU A 290 3.78 6.06 -1.68
N GLU A 291 2.61 6.46 -1.17
CA GLU A 291 1.98 5.80 -0.03
C GLU A 291 1.17 4.61 -0.50
N VAL A 292 1.42 3.48 0.13
CA VAL A 292 0.85 2.18 -0.25
C VAL A 292 0.60 1.34 1.00
N THR A 293 -0.17 0.26 0.83
CA THR A 293 -0.31 -0.77 1.87
C THR A 293 -0.06 -2.16 1.29
N ILE A 294 0.43 -3.07 2.10
CA ILE A 294 0.47 -4.49 1.73
C ILE A 294 -0.96 -4.98 1.47
N ASN A 295 -1.16 -5.71 0.39
CA ASN A 295 -2.46 -6.23 -0.09
C ASN A 295 -3.49 -5.15 -0.45
N GLY A 296 -3.12 -3.88 -0.39
CA GLY A 296 -4.04 -2.77 -0.61
C GLY A 296 -5.08 -2.61 0.49
N ILE A 297 -4.85 -3.13 1.70
CA ILE A 297 -5.81 -3.00 2.82
C ILE A 297 -5.97 -1.54 3.23
N GLY A 298 -7.14 -1.17 3.77
CA GLY A 298 -7.45 0.18 4.23
C GLY A 298 -8.93 0.44 4.36
N GLU A 299 -9.28 1.67 4.66
CA GLU A 299 -10.68 2.10 4.75
C GLU A 299 -11.46 1.81 3.45
N ARG A 300 -12.72 1.43 3.58
CA ARG A 300 -13.67 1.15 2.49
C ARG A 300 -13.16 0.11 1.49
N ALA A 301 -12.70 0.54 0.30
CA ALA A 301 -12.15 -0.35 -0.75
C ALA A 301 -10.62 -0.51 -0.68
N GLY A 302 -9.98 0.12 0.31
CA GLY A 302 -8.55 0.04 0.55
C GLY A 302 -7.71 1.08 -0.18
N ASN A 303 -6.41 0.87 -0.17
CA ASN A 303 -5.36 1.75 -0.70
C ASN A 303 -4.73 1.19 -1.99
N ALA A 304 -3.82 1.96 -2.57
CA ALA A 304 -2.89 1.44 -3.57
C ALA A 304 -2.06 0.30 -2.96
N SER A 305 -1.98 -0.83 -3.66
CA SER A 305 -1.25 -2.01 -3.19
C SER A 305 0.25 -1.86 -3.40
N LEU A 306 1.06 -2.09 -2.35
CA LEU A 306 2.52 -2.03 -2.42
C LEU A 306 3.04 -2.93 -3.54
N GLU A 307 2.61 -4.18 -3.56
CA GLU A 307 3.05 -5.20 -4.52
C GLU A 307 2.74 -4.81 -5.97
N GLU A 308 1.58 -4.20 -6.22
CA GLU A 308 1.17 -3.79 -7.56
C GLU A 308 1.98 -2.59 -8.04
N VAL A 309 2.13 -1.57 -7.20
CA VAL A 309 2.90 -0.35 -7.52
C VAL A 309 4.37 -0.69 -7.75
N VAL A 310 4.98 -1.44 -6.84
CA VAL A 310 6.40 -1.80 -6.91
C VAL A 310 6.70 -2.68 -8.12
N MET A 311 5.87 -3.70 -8.39
CA MET A 311 6.08 -4.58 -9.54
C MET A 311 5.80 -3.87 -10.87
N ALA A 312 4.84 -2.94 -10.94
CA ALA A 312 4.64 -2.11 -12.12
C ALA A 312 5.89 -1.27 -12.43
N ILE A 313 6.48 -0.63 -11.41
CA ILE A 313 7.73 0.13 -11.56
C ILE A 313 8.89 -0.80 -11.96
N LYS A 314 9.04 -1.96 -11.30
CA LYS A 314 10.10 -2.93 -11.62
C LYS A 314 10.02 -3.44 -13.05
N CYS A 315 8.82 -3.82 -13.51
CA CYS A 315 8.63 -4.42 -14.83
C CYS A 315 8.59 -3.40 -15.98
N ARG A 316 8.13 -2.17 -15.73
CA ARG A 316 7.81 -1.20 -16.77
C ARG A 316 8.39 0.20 -16.54
N GLY A 317 9.10 0.42 -15.42
CA GLY A 317 9.65 1.73 -15.05
C GLY A 317 10.57 2.32 -16.12
N GLU A 318 11.46 1.51 -16.68
CA GLU A 318 12.41 1.93 -17.70
C GLU A 318 11.72 2.43 -18.99
N GLN A 319 10.65 1.75 -19.45
CA GLN A 319 10.00 2.07 -20.71
C GLN A 319 8.87 3.11 -20.59
N ASN A 320 8.20 3.17 -19.43
CA ASN A 320 6.95 3.91 -19.29
C ASN A 320 6.95 4.98 -18.20
N LEU A 321 7.96 5.00 -17.31
CA LEU A 321 8.05 5.91 -16.19
C LEU A 321 9.45 6.56 -16.09
N ASP A 322 10.07 6.87 -17.24
CA ASP A 322 11.34 7.59 -17.35
C ASP A 322 12.48 6.97 -16.50
N GLY A 323 12.49 5.65 -16.36
CA GLY A 323 13.50 4.92 -15.60
C GLY A 323 13.32 5.00 -14.09
N LEU A 324 12.11 5.26 -13.59
CA LEU A 324 11.83 5.23 -12.15
C LEU A 324 12.10 3.84 -11.56
N TYR A 325 12.66 3.82 -10.36
CA TYR A 325 12.94 2.60 -9.61
C TYR A 325 12.76 2.79 -8.10
N THR A 326 12.63 1.68 -7.38
CA THR A 326 12.48 1.65 -5.92
C THR A 326 13.59 0.85 -5.26
N GLY A 327 13.75 1.00 -3.96
CA GLY A 327 14.67 0.20 -3.15
C GLY A 327 14.07 -1.11 -2.61
N ILE A 328 12.95 -1.56 -3.10
CA ILE A 328 12.26 -2.75 -2.58
C ILE A 328 12.92 -4.05 -3.06
N ASP A 329 13.22 -4.95 -2.13
CA ASP A 329 13.56 -6.34 -2.43
C ASP A 329 12.27 -7.15 -2.63
N THR A 330 11.88 -7.28 -3.88
CA THR A 330 10.60 -7.89 -4.27
C THR A 330 10.48 -9.37 -3.87
N HIS A 331 11.59 -10.09 -3.62
CA HIS A 331 11.58 -11.48 -3.17
C HIS A 331 10.93 -11.68 -1.79
N HIS A 332 10.64 -10.61 -1.06
CA HIS A 332 9.94 -10.65 0.21
C HIS A 332 8.44 -10.36 0.13
N ILE A 333 7.92 -10.00 -1.06
CA ILE A 333 6.52 -9.56 -1.26
C ILE A 333 5.51 -10.62 -0.80
N ILE A 334 5.64 -11.86 -1.28
CA ILE A 334 4.69 -12.94 -0.94
C ILE A 334 4.66 -13.21 0.57
N MET A 335 5.83 -13.18 1.23
CA MET A 335 5.90 -13.40 2.67
C MET A 335 5.25 -12.24 3.45
N ALA A 336 5.46 -11.00 3.01
CA ALA A 336 4.82 -9.84 3.62
C ALA A 336 3.31 -9.88 3.42
N SER A 337 2.84 -10.20 2.21
CA SER A 337 1.41 -10.36 1.90
C SER A 337 0.73 -11.39 2.80
N LYS A 338 1.32 -12.58 2.95
CA LYS A 338 0.78 -13.64 3.80
C LYS A 338 0.76 -13.28 5.28
N MET A 339 1.81 -12.61 5.76
CA MET A 339 1.86 -12.17 7.16
C MET A 339 0.76 -11.17 7.46
N VAL A 340 0.54 -10.19 6.56
CA VAL A 340 -0.55 -9.21 6.73
C VAL A 340 -1.92 -9.86 6.60
N GLU A 341 -2.11 -10.82 5.66
CA GLU A 341 -3.34 -11.62 5.55
C GLU A 341 -3.66 -12.35 6.86
N GLU A 342 -2.66 -13.04 7.44
CA GLU A 342 -2.82 -13.82 8.67
C GLU A 342 -3.13 -12.92 9.88
N TYR A 343 -2.37 -11.82 10.06
CA TYR A 343 -2.49 -10.97 11.23
C TYR A 343 -3.69 -10.02 11.19
N SER A 344 -4.04 -9.51 10.00
CA SER A 344 -5.23 -8.68 9.84
C SER A 344 -6.54 -9.46 9.78
N GLY A 345 -6.47 -10.77 9.46
CA GLY A 345 -7.65 -11.60 9.19
C GLY A 345 -8.39 -11.28 7.90
N LEU A 346 -7.82 -10.42 7.05
CA LEU A 346 -8.40 -10.03 5.75
C LEU A 346 -7.84 -10.92 4.63
N PRO A 347 -8.65 -11.85 4.06
CA PRO A 347 -8.16 -12.81 3.07
C PRO A 347 -7.82 -12.12 1.74
N VAL A 348 -6.71 -12.53 1.13
CA VAL A 348 -6.32 -12.10 -0.21
C VAL A 348 -7.17 -12.83 -1.25
N GLN A 349 -7.79 -12.09 -2.16
CA GLN A 349 -8.57 -12.68 -3.24
C GLN A 349 -7.69 -13.56 -4.14
N PRO A 350 -8.16 -14.76 -4.57
CA PRO A 350 -7.34 -15.68 -5.38
C PRO A 350 -6.77 -15.05 -6.67
N HIS A 351 -7.48 -14.12 -7.27
CA HIS A 351 -7.06 -13.43 -8.50
C HIS A 351 -6.50 -12.01 -8.25
N LYS A 352 -6.14 -11.68 -6.99
CA LYS A 352 -5.41 -10.44 -6.70
C LYS A 352 -4.10 -10.44 -7.49
N ALA A 353 -3.81 -9.31 -8.14
CA ALA A 353 -2.58 -9.16 -8.88
C ALA A 353 -1.35 -9.43 -7.98
N ILE A 354 -0.31 -10.02 -8.52
CA ILE A 354 0.99 -10.31 -7.92
C ILE A 354 0.92 -11.40 -6.81
N VAL A 355 0.04 -11.28 -5.82
CA VAL A 355 0.07 -12.09 -4.58
C VAL A 355 -1.08 -13.12 -4.48
N GLY A 356 -2.10 -13.01 -5.31
CA GLY A 356 -3.23 -13.94 -5.29
C GLY A 356 -2.81 -15.35 -5.70
N ALA A 357 -3.50 -16.37 -5.19
CA ALA A 357 -3.19 -17.78 -5.42
C ALA A 357 -3.21 -18.16 -6.92
N ASN A 358 -3.98 -17.44 -7.74
CA ASN A 358 -4.08 -17.67 -9.17
C ASN A 358 -3.12 -16.81 -10.02
N ALA A 359 -2.35 -15.91 -9.39
CA ALA A 359 -1.52 -14.93 -10.13
C ALA A 359 -0.52 -15.59 -11.11
N PHE A 360 -0.06 -16.81 -10.80
CA PHE A 360 0.88 -17.59 -11.62
C PHE A 360 0.35 -18.97 -12.01
N ALA A 361 -1.00 -19.14 -12.02
CA ALA A 361 -1.64 -20.41 -12.35
C ALA A 361 -2.29 -20.35 -13.72
N HIS A 362 -2.13 -21.41 -14.51
CA HIS A 362 -2.69 -21.53 -15.86
C HIS A 362 -3.56 -22.80 -15.97
N GLU A 363 -4.86 -22.62 -16.23
CA GLU A 363 -5.80 -23.73 -16.44
C GLU A 363 -6.26 -23.82 -17.92
N SER A 364 -6.32 -22.69 -18.62
CA SER A 364 -6.71 -22.65 -20.03
C SER A 364 -5.70 -23.38 -20.91
N GLY A 365 -6.19 -24.26 -21.79
CA GLY A 365 -5.34 -25.04 -22.69
C GLY A 365 -4.47 -24.21 -23.62
N ILE A 366 -4.98 -23.09 -24.12
CA ILE A 366 -4.20 -22.16 -24.96
C ILE A 366 -3.03 -21.57 -24.16
N HIS A 367 -3.27 -21.19 -22.92
CA HIS A 367 -2.23 -20.68 -22.03
C HIS A 367 -1.21 -21.76 -21.70
N GLN A 368 -1.66 -22.97 -21.37
CA GLN A 368 -0.77 -24.09 -21.07
C GLN A 368 0.14 -24.45 -22.26
N ASP A 369 -0.41 -24.49 -23.48
CA ASP A 369 0.36 -24.72 -24.70
C ASP A 369 1.42 -23.62 -24.91
N GLY A 370 1.05 -22.36 -24.72
CA GLY A 370 1.98 -21.23 -24.77
C GLY A 370 3.10 -21.35 -23.75
N MET A 371 2.75 -21.61 -22.48
CA MET A 371 3.72 -21.75 -21.37
C MET A 371 4.70 -22.89 -21.58
N LEU A 372 4.25 -24.03 -22.14
CA LEU A 372 5.12 -25.16 -22.48
C LEU A 372 6.09 -24.84 -23.61
N LYS A 373 5.72 -23.94 -24.52
CA LYS A 373 6.59 -23.49 -25.61
C LYS A 373 7.59 -22.45 -25.15
N HIS A 374 7.11 -21.44 -24.42
CA HIS A 374 7.95 -20.40 -23.85
C HIS A 374 7.20 -19.63 -22.75
N ARG A 375 7.78 -19.53 -21.55
CA ARG A 375 7.13 -18.92 -20.37
C ARG A 375 6.64 -17.48 -20.62
N ASN A 376 7.44 -16.67 -21.27
CA ASN A 376 7.12 -15.25 -21.56
C ASN A 376 5.91 -15.07 -22.50
N THR A 377 5.27 -16.16 -23.00
CA THR A 377 4.02 -16.05 -23.75
C THR A 377 2.88 -15.52 -22.87
N TYR A 378 2.90 -15.84 -21.58
CA TYR A 378 1.84 -15.45 -20.62
C TYR A 378 2.37 -14.97 -19.27
N GLU A 379 3.67 -14.93 -19.03
CA GLU A 379 4.28 -14.40 -17.82
C GLU A 379 5.12 -13.16 -18.12
N ILE A 380 4.80 -12.03 -17.50
CA ILE A 380 5.56 -10.76 -17.57
C ILE A 380 6.60 -10.66 -16.46
N MET A 381 6.50 -11.52 -15.45
CA MET A 381 7.41 -11.68 -14.33
C MET A 381 7.41 -13.14 -13.89
N SER A 382 8.47 -13.60 -13.26
CA SER A 382 8.51 -14.96 -12.70
C SER A 382 7.96 -14.98 -11.27
N PRO A 383 7.41 -16.11 -10.77
CA PRO A 383 7.03 -16.27 -9.38
C PRO A 383 8.19 -16.02 -8.41
N GLU A 384 9.39 -16.38 -8.82
CA GLU A 384 10.62 -16.19 -8.05
C GLU A 384 10.91 -14.70 -7.80
N ASP A 385 10.56 -13.81 -8.74
CA ASP A 385 10.73 -12.35 -8.61
C ASP A 385 9.99 -11.75 -7.40
N VAL A 386 8.96 -12.43 -6.92
CA VAL A 386 8.14 -12.02 -5.77
C VAL A 386 8.31 -12.95 -4.55
N GLY A 387 9.26 -13.89 -4.63
CA GLY A 387 9.58 -14.82 -3.55
C GLY A 387 8.68 -16.05 -3.47
N LEU A 388 7.99 -16.39 -4.56
CA LEU A 388 7.20 -17.60 -4.65
C LEU A 388 8.01 -18.72 -5.32
N LEU A 389 8.19 -19.84 -4.60
CA LEU A 389 8.81 -21.02 -5.20
C LEU A 389 7.75 -21.84 -5.95
N ARG A 390 8.00 -22.16 -7.21
CA ARG A 390 7.12 -23.05 -7.97
C ARG A 390 7.17 -24.46 -7.38
N SER A 391 6.00 -25.05 -7.17
CA SER A 391 5.86 -26.45 -6.81
C SER A 391 6.02 -27.39 -8.02
N ASN A 392 5.80 -26.87 -9.22
CA ASN A 392 6.06 -27.56 -10.50
C ASN A 392 6.64 -26.57 -11.52
N GLU A 393 7.44 -27.07 -12.47
CA GLU A 393 8.15 -26.25 -13.45
C GLU A 393 7.23 -25.48 -14.42
N SER A 394 5.97 -25.90 -14.58
CA SER A 394 5.06 -25.38 -15.60
C SER A 394 3.99 -24.43 -15.07
N GLY A 395 3.71 -24.39 -13.74
CA GLY A 395 2.59 -23.62 -13.18
C GLY A 395 1.20 -24.06 -13.68
N ILE A 396 1.11 -25.27 -14.26
CA ILE A 396 -0.11 -25.79 -14.88
C ILE A 396 -1.03 -26.36 -13.82
N VAL A 397 -2.31 -25.92 -13.85
CA VAL A 397 -3.38 -26.45 -13.00
C VAL A 397 -4.30 -27.32 -13.87
N LEU A 398 -4.54 -28.57 -13.43
CA LEU A 398 -5.44 -29.48 -14.14
C LEU A 398 -6.88 -29.21 -13.71
N GLY A 399 -7.65 -28.56 -14.58
CA GLY A 399 -9.07 -28.23 -14.36
C GLY A 399 -10.06 -29.21 -14.99
N LYS A 400 -11.32 -28.77 -15.10
CA LYS A 400 -12.43 -29.59 -15.63
C LYS A 400 -12.26 -30.08 -17.08
N LEU A 401 -11.40 -29.45 -17.88
CA LEU A 401 -11.12 -29.85 -19.29
C LEU A 401 -9.99 -30.89 -19.40
N ARG A 402 -9.65 -31.53 -18.32
CA ARG A 402 -8.59 -32.52 -18.11
C ARG A 402 -8.55 -33.63 -19.18
N GLU A 403 -9.71 -34.14 -19.61
CA GLU A 403 -9.81 -35.29 -20.54
C GLU A 403 -9.50 -34.91 -22.01
N VAL A 404 -9.80 -33.66 -22.40
CA VAL A 404 -9.58 -33.23 -23.79
C VAL A 404 -8.09 -32.90 -24.02
N PHE A 405 -7.38 -32.43 -23.01
CA PHE A 405 -5.97 -32.02 -23.10
C PHE A 405 -5.01 -33.22 -23.14
N ALA A 406 -5.24 -34.23 -22.30
CA ALA A 406 -4.42 -35.45 -22.26
C ALA A 406 -4.39 -36.19 -23.61
N LEU A 407 -5.44 -36.02 -24.43
CA LEU A 407 -5.55 -36.59 -25.76
C LEU A 407 -4.82 -35.79 -26.86
N CYS A 408 -4.61 -34.50 -26.66
CA CYS A 408 -4.01 -33.63 -27.68
C CYS A 408 -2.48 -33.49 -27.60
N PHE A 409 -1.86 -33.76 -26.44
CA PHE A 409 -0.42 -33.63 -26.27
C PHE A 409 0.32 -34.95 -26.32
N LYS A 410 1.12 -35.15 -27.38
CA LYS A 410 2.05 -36.28 -27.55
C LYS A 410 3.35 -36.11 -26.70
N SER A 411 3.44 -35.14 -25.83
CA SER A 411 4.66 -34.86 -25.01
C SER A 411 4.71 -35.77 -23.80
N GLU A 412 5.81 -36.51 -23.64
CA GLU A 412 6.10 -37.37 -22.48
C GLU A 412 6.12 -36.59 -21.14
N THR A 413 6.47 -35.32 -21.18
CA THR A 413 6.52 -34.44 -19.98
C THR A 413 5.12 -34.19 -19.42
N VAL A 414 4.12 -33.99 -20.29
CA VAL A 414 2.73 -33.79 -19.86
C VAL A 414 2.14 -35.11 -19.34
N LYS A 415 2.47 -36.24 -19.93
CA LYS A 415 2.08 -37.56 -19.41
C LYS A 415 2.59 -37.80 -18.01
N LYS A 416 3.85 -37.54 -17.73
CA LYS A 416 4.46 -37.67 -16.37
C LYS A 416 3.83 -36.75 -15.35
N SER A 417 3.52 -35.50 -15.72
CA SER A 417 2.83 -34.56 -14.83
C SER A 417 1.38 -34.93 -14.54
N VAL A 418 0.68 -35.51 -15.51
CA VAL A 418 -0.67 -36.04 -15.33
C VAL A 418 -0.67 -37.34 -14.50
N GLU A 419 0.26 -38.23 -14.70
CA GLU A 419 0.43 -39.44 -13.89
C GLU A 419 0.79 -39.14 -12.44
N ALA A 420 1.70 -38.17 -12.19
CA ALA A 420 2.07 -37.72 -10.85
C ALA A 420 0.93 -37.01 -10.07
N ALA A 421 -0.08 -36.47 -10.78
CA ALA A 421 -1.24 -35.83 -10.17
C ALA A 421 -2.44 -36.79 -9.97
N LEU A 422 -2.31 -38.04 -10.47
CA LEU A 422 -3.33 -39.08 -10.35
C LEU A 422 -3.09 -40.04 -9.18
N HIS A 423 -1.89 -40.02 -8.64
CA HIS A 423 -1.47 -40.73 -7.42
C HIS A 423 -1.21 -39.74 -6.27
#